data_1ffea15e3b27b94b70459dcd97d2cb0e
#
_entry.id   1ffea15e3b27b94b70459dcd97d2cb0e
#
_cell.length_a   1.000
_cell.length_b   1.000
_cell.length_c   1.000
_cell.angle_alpha   90.00
_cell.angle_beta   90.00
_cell.angle_gamma   90.00
#
_symmetry.space_group_name_H-M   'P 1'
#
loop_
_entity.id
_entity.type
_entity.pdbx_description
1 polymer ?
#
loop_
_entity_poly.entity_id
_entity_poly.type
_entity_poly.pdbx_seq_one_letter_code
_entity_poly.pdbx_strand_id
1 'polypeptide(L)'
;MLDLTGTPDTLAAGRPGKVGLLELRYVRVGGRTELVDRYQKSPLQIMRPLYIDPSRPDLPVTYLMSTGGGIIQADRNRIDIDCGPGTSVHLTTQAATKVHRMEFDHATQVVNLTAGQGSYVEYLPDSLIPYRDARFYQHTQVTVDPTATVLLGETIAAGRLARGERHAYRLLYSDLEIRRPDGTLLAVDTVRLDPHGPGPVTGPAVFADHDLMASLYAVTPLAPADRVADTLHEALAPTGLAFGVSTLPDDCGAWVRVVGSDPPALTRAMRAAWDALRWSLIGVPAPDLRKT
;
A
#
# COMPACT_ATOMS: atom_id res chain seq x y z
N MET A 1 -1.81 -23.02 -2.41
CA MET A 1 -1.65 -21.60 -2.81
C MET A 1 -2.83 -21.28 -3.69
N LEU A 2 -3.68 -20.33 -3.33
CA LEU A 2 -4.78 -19.91 -4.20
C LEU A 2 -4.18 -19.21 -5.42
N ASP A 3 -4.60 -19.57 -6.63
CA ASP A 3 -4.22 -18.84 -7.84
C ASP A 3 -4.99 -17.51 -7.83
N LEU A 4 -4.29 -16.43 -7.49
CA LEU A 4 -4.84 -15.08 -7.42
C LEU A 4 -4.52 -14.25 -8.68
N THR A 5 -3.90 -14.86 -9.69
CA THR A 5 -3.48 -14.16 -10.92
C THR A 5 -4.62 -13.97 -11.91
N GLY A 6 -5.66 -14.81 -11.83
CA GLY A 6 -6.85 -14.74 -12.69
C GLY A 6 -7.80 -13.59 -12.31
N THR A 7 -8.59 -13.13 -13.27
CA THR A 7 -9.73 -12.24 -12.99
C THR A 7 -10.75 -13.01 -12.13
N PRO A 8 -11.20 -12.45 -10.99
CA PRO A 8 -12.15 -13.14 -10.13
C PRO A 8 -13.45 -13.48 -10.86
N ASP A 9 -13.96 -14.70 -10.68
CA ASP A 9 -15.25 -15.09 -11.20
C ASP A 9 -16.39 -14.25 -10.63
N THR A 10 -17.42 -14.06 -11.43
CA THR A 10 -18.65 -13.40 -10.97
C THR A 10 -19.35 -14.30 -9.95
N LEU A 11 -19.67 -13.73 -8.78
CA LEU A 11 -20.43 -14.44 -7.77
C LEU A 11 -21.87 -14.69 -8.24
N ALA A 12 -22.43 -15.85 -7.86
CA ALA A 12 -23.81 -16.17 -8.16
C ALA A 12 -24.79 -15.16 -7.53
N ALA A 13 -25.93 -14.95 -8.16
CA ALA A 13 -26.98 -14.07 -7.66
C ALA A 13 -27.38 -14.45 -6.22
N GLY A 14 -27.53 -13.43 -5.35
CA GLY A 14 -27.89 -13.61 -3.94
C GLY A 14 -26.74 -14.01 -3.01
N ARG A 15 -25.52 -14.20 -3.50
CA ARG A 15 -24.35 -14.40 -2.66
C ARG A 15 -23.95 -13.08 -1.99
N PRO A 16 -23.53 -13.08 -0.72
CA PRO A 16 -22.88 -11.94 -0.12
C PRO A 16 -21.53 -11.68 -0.81
N GLY A 17 -21.09 -10.43 -0.84
CA GLY A 17 -19.83 -10.04 -1.47
C GLY A 17 -19.99 -9.56 -2.90
N LYS A 18 -18.95 -8.92 -3.38
CA LYS A 18 -18.85 -8.33 -4.72
C LYS A 18 -17.52 -8.68 -5.36
N VAL A 19 -17.50 -8.71 -6.68
CA VAL A 19 -16.27 -8.77 -7.49
C VAL A 19 -15.99 -7.35 -7.96
N GLY A 20 -15.08 -6.66 -7.26
CA GLY A 20 -14.61 -5.32 -7.61
C GLY A 20 -13.39 -5.40 -8.53
N LEU A 21 -13.41 -4.66 -9.62
CA LEU A 21 -12.29 -4.56 -10.55
C LEU A 21 -11.94 -3.08 -10.78
N LEU A 22 -10.64 -2.79 -10.79
CA LEU A 22 -10.12 -1.48 -11.14
C LEU A 22 -8.85 -1.65 -11.97
N GLU A 23 -8.90 -1.25 -13.23
CA GLU A 23 -7.74 -1.28 -14.13
C GLU A 23 -7.40 0.13 -14.54
N LEU A 24 -6.15 0.53 -14.36
CA LEU A 24 -5.65 1.89 -14.64
C LEU A 24 -4.38 1.80 -15.46
N ARG A 25 -4.34 2.50 -16.61
CA ARG A 25 -3.13 2.59 -17.43
C ARG A 25 -2.72 4.04 -17.62
N TYR A 26 -1.48 4.32 -17.18
CA TYR A 26 -0.85 5.62 -17.28
C TYR A 26 0.21 5.63 -18.37
N VAL A 27 0.28 6.73 -19.12
CA VAL A 27 1.34 6.96 -20.11
C VAL A 27 1.86 8.38 -20.03
N ARG A 28 3.08 8.59 -20.50
CA ARG A 28 3.67 9.93 -20.61
C ARG A 28 3.25 10.57 -21.93
N VAL A 29 2.53 11.70 -21.85
CA VAL A 29 2.04 12.45 -23.02
C VAL A 29 2.36 13.92 -22.82
N GLY A 30 2.99 14.56 -23.80
CA GLY A 30 3.23 16.01 -23.79
C GLY A 30 3.94 16.54 -22.54
N GLY A 31 4.85 15.75 -21.96
CA GLY A 31 5.60 16.16 -20.78
C GLY A 31 4.94 15.86 -19.43
N ARG A 32 3.71 15.34 -19.38
CA ARG A 32 3.04 14.91 -18.13
C ARG A 32 2.47 13.50 -18.24
N THR A 33 2.15 12.91 -17.11
CA THR A 33 1.51 11.58 -17.05
C THR A 33 0.01 11.72 -17.17
N GLU A 34 -0.60 10.93 -18.06
CA GLU A 34 -2.05 10.90 -18.28
C GLU A 34 -2.60 9.51 -18.01
N LEU A 35 -3.77 9.42 -17.41
CA LEU A 35 -4.56 8.19 -17.35
C LEU A 35 -5.28 8.03 -18.71
N VAL A 36 -4.85 7.05 -19.49
CA VAL A 36 -5.35 6.86 -20.87
C VAL A 36 -6.35 5.73 -20.97
N ASP A 37 -6.35 4.82 -20.03
CA ASP A 37 -7.30 3.71 -19.97
C ASP A 37 -7.76 3.45 -18.56
N ARG A 38 -9.06 3.18 -18.42
CA ARG A 38 -9.69 2.94 -17.13
C ARG A 38 -10.86 2.00 -17.27
N TYR A 39 -10.79 0.88 -16.57
CA TYR A 39 -11.96 0.05 -16.32
C TYR A 39 -12.26 0.03 -14.82
N GLN A 40 -13.53 0.17 -14.44
CA GLN A 40 -13.94 0.09 -13.03
C GLN A 40 -15.25 -0.62 -12.87
N LYS A 41 -15.30 -1.52 -11.90
CA LYS A 41 -16.46 -2.28 -11.48
C LYS A 41 -16.64 -2.14 -9.97
N SER A 42 -17.84 -1.69 -9.56
CA SER A 42 -18.19 -1.55 -8.14
C SER A 42 -17.83 -2.82 -7.33
N PRO A 43 -17.30 -2.66 -6.09
CA PRO A 43 -17.24 -1.42 -5.32
C PRO A 43 -16.05 -0.50 -5.63
N LEU A 44 -15.10 -0.93 -6.45
CA LEU A 44 -13.89 -0.17 -6.74
C LEU A 44 -14.14 0.91 -7.80
N GLN A 45 -13.61 2.09 -7.55
CA GLN A 45 -13.66 3.21 -8.49
C GLN A 45 -12.58 4.25 -8.24
N ILE A 46 -12.36 5.11 -9.22
CA ILE A 46 -11.71 6.42 -9.09
C ILE A 46 -12.64 7.48 -9.65
N MET A 47 -12.44 8.74 -9.30
CA MET A 47 -13.10 9.85 -10.01
C MET A 47 -12.28 10.26 -11.23
N ARG A 48 -11.28 11.08 -11.02
CA ARG A 48 -10.29 11.49 -12.03
C ARG A 48 -8.95 11.74 -11.36
N PRO A 49 -7.84 11.57 -12.06
CA PRO A 49 -6.54 12.02 -11.56
C PRO A 49 -6.53 13.53 -11.33
N LEU A 50 -5.85 13.97 -10.28
CA LEU A 50 -5.74 15.36 -9.87
C LEU A 50 -4.28 15.81 -9.91
N TYR A 51 -3.98 16.92 -10.55
CA TYR A 51 -2.63 17.51 -10.59
C TYR A 51 -2.52 18.59 -9.52
N ILE A 52 -2.40 18.15 -8.26
CA ILE A 52 -2.45 19.02 -7.08
C ILE A 52 -1.08 19.28 -6.45
N ASP A 53 -0.02 18.62 -6.93
CA ASP A 53 1.35 18.85 -6.48
C ASP A 53 1.95 20.02 -7.29
N PRO A 54 2.15 21.20 -6.68
CA PRO A 54 2.70 22.35 -7.39
C PRO A 54 4.18 22.16 -7.79
N SER A 55 4.91 21.29 -7.08
CA SER A 55 6.30 20.96 -7.38
C SER A 55 6.44 19.90 -8.49
N ARG A 56 5.36 19.16 -8.76
CA ARG A 56 5.30 18.11 -9.79
C ARG A 56 3.96 18.21 -10.56
N PRO A 57 3.77 19.27 -11.36
CA PRO A 57 2.54 19.45 -12.14
C PRO A 57 2.35 18.40 -13.23
N ASP A 58 3.35 17.58 -13.48
CA ASP A 58 3.35 16.45 -14.39
C ASP A 58 2.87 15.13 -13.74
N LEU A 59 2.77 15.09 -12.42
CA LEU A 59 2.44 13.91 -11.61
C LEU A 59 0.97 13.98 -11.15
N PRO A 60 0.08 13.11 -11.67
CA PRO A 60 -1.28 13.01 -11.16
C PRO A 60 -1.33 12.27 -9.83
N VAL A 61 -2.18 12.77 -8.94
CA VAL A 61 -2.62 12.09 -7.72
C VAL A 61 -3.95 11.41 -7.99
N THR A 62 -4.03 10.10 -7.78
CA THR A 62 -5.23 9.30 -8.01
C THR A 62 -5.70 8.68 -6.69
N TYR A 63 -6.96 8.98 -6.33
CA TYR A 63 -7.60 8.43 -5.14
C TYR A 63 -8.38 7.17 -5.51
N LEU A 64 -7.95 6.03 -4.98
CA LEU A 64 -8.66 4.77 -5.06
C LEU A 64 -9.80 4.78 -4.04
N MET A 65 -10.99 4.45 -4.47
CA MET A 65 -12.21 4.58 -3.68
C MET A 65 -12.99 3.28 -3.68
N SER A 66 -13.71 3.03 -2.57
CA SER A 66 -14.71 1.97 -2.49
C SER A 66 -16.07 2.55 -2.17
N THR A 67 -17.07 2.25 -3.00
CA THR A 67 -18.47 2.69 -2.81
C THR A 67 -19.19 1.89 -1.73
N GLY A 68 -18.64 0.78 -1.25
CA GLY A 68 -19.27 -0.13 -0.30
C GLY A 68 -19.08 0.24 1.18
N GLY A 69 -18.39 1.36 1.48
CA GLY A 69 -18.08 1.74 2.87
C GLY A 69 -17.04 0.85 3.56
N GLY A 70 -16.47 -0.10 2.84
CA GLY A 70 -15.46 -1.05 3.29
C GLY A 70 -15.62 -2.41 2.61
N ILE A 71 -14.75 -3.33 2.97
CA ILE A 71 -14.70 -4.69 2.46
C ILE A 71 -15.61 -5.57 3.32
N ILE A 72 -16.49 -6.32 2.71
CA ILE A 72 -17.44 -7.22 3.37
C ILE A 72 -17.16 -8.69 3.03
N GLN A 73 -17.87 -9.59 3.70
CA GLN A 73 -17.77 -11.03 3.50
C GLN A 73 -17.91 -11.42 2.03
N ALA A 74 -16.99 -12.27 1.57
CA ALA A 74 -16.90 -12.80 0.22
C ALA A 74 -16.56 -11.77 -0.88
N ASP A 75 -16.18 -10.53 -0.53
CA ASP A 75 -15.65 -9.59 -1.50
C ASP A 75 -14.36 -10.12 -2.14
N ARG A 76 -14.25 -9.94 -3.45
CA ARG A 76 -13.09 -10.30 -4.28
C ARG A 76 -12.72 -9.06 -5.09
N ASN A 77 -11.74 -8.32 -4.60
CA ASN A 77 -11.27 -7.09 -5.21
C ASN A 77 -9.96 -7.31 -5.95
N ARG A 78 -9.87 -6.75 -7.15
CA ARG A 78 -8.62 -6.71 -7.92
C ARG A 78 -8.37 -5.30 -8.44
N ILE A 79 -7.12 -4.85 -8.29
CA ILE A 79 -6.64 -3.54 -8.74
C ILE A 79 -5.40 -3.78 -9.58
N ASP A 80 -5.46 -3.43 -10.86
CA ASP A 80 -4.34 -3.52 -11.80
C ASP A 80 -3.92 -2.10 -12.20
N ILE A 81 -2.66 -1.78 -12.00
CA ILE A 81 -2.09 -0.46 -12.26
C ILE A 81 -0.88 -0.63 -13.18
N ASP A 82 -0.98 -0.09 -14.38
CA ASP A 82 0.11 -0.08 -15.35
C ASP A 82 0.65 1.35 -15.52
N CYS A 83 1.86 1.56 -15.06
CA CYS A 83 2.60 2.80 -15.19
C CYS A 83 3.65 2.64 -16.28
N GLY A 84 3.34 3.08 -17.51
CA GLY A 84 4.20 2.98 -18.66
C GLY A 84 5.51 3.76 -18.51
N PRO A 85 6.41 3.67 -19.51
CA PRO A 85 7.73 4.31 -19.46
C PRO A 85 7.66 5.82 -19.19
N GLY A 86 8.53 6.31 -18.29
CA GLY A 86 8.69 7.73 -17.96
C GLY A 86 7.48 8.36 -17.25
N THR A 87 6.50 7.59 -16.82
CA THR A 87 5.35 8.09 -16.06
C THR A 87 5.74 8.46 -14.63
N SER A 88 4.99 9.39 -14.04
CA SER A 88 5.10 9.73 -12.62
C SER A 88 3.71 9.77 -12.03
N VAL A 89 3.41 8.95 -11.01
CA VAL A 89 2.05 8.79 -10.47
C VAL A 89 2.09 8.68 -8.95
N HIS A 90 1.18 9.37 -8.28
CA HIS A 90 0.87 9.10 -6.87
C HIS A 90 -0.52 8.44 -6.76
N LEU A 91 -0.56 7.28 -6.13
CA LEU A 91 -1.78 6.51 -5.90
C LEU A 91 -1.98 6.37 -4.39
N THR A 92 -3.18 6.68 -3.94
CA THR A 92 -3.55 6.56 -2.54
C THR A 92 -5.03 6.22 -2.41
N THR A 93 -5.48 5.77 -1.25
CA THR A 93 -6.91 5.58 -1.00
C THR A 93 -7.56 6.89 -0.55
N GLN A 94 -8.88 7.03 -0.74
CA GLN A 94 -9.61 8.20 -0.29
C GLN A 94 -9.71 8.27 1.25
N ALA A 95 -9.72 7.11 1.90
CA ALA A 95 -9.79 6.97 3.36
C ALA A 95 -9.29 5.57 3.75
N ALA A 96 -9.18 5.33 5.06
CA ALA A 96 -8.82 4.03 5.62
C ALA A 96 -9.70 2.90 5.06
N THR A 97 -9.07 1.79 4.69
CA THR A 97 -9.74 0.58 4.22
C THR A 97 -10.29 -0.19 5.42
N LYS A 98 -11.61 -0.23 5.54
CA LYS A 98 -12.32 -0.93 6.62
C LYS A 98 -12.63 -2.34 6.16
N VAL A 99 -12.24 -3.35 6.95
CA VAL A 99 -12.61 -4.75 6.71
C VAL A 99 -13.66 -5.15 7.74
N HIS A 100 -14.88 -5.35 7.29
CA HIS A 100 -16.02 -5.62 8.15
C HIS A 100 -16.01 -7.05 8.69
N ARG A 101 -16.88 -7.30 9.70
CA ARG A 101 -17.14 -8.62 10.26
C ARG A 101 -17.55 -9.61 9.19
N MET A 102 -17.04 -10.85 9.30
CA MET A 102 -17.37 -11.97 8.42
C MET A 102 -17.72 -13.20 9.26
N GLU A 103 -18.85 -13.84 8.95
CA GLU A 103 -19.36 -14.96 9.74
C GLU A 103 -18.74 -16.29 9.35
N PHE A 104 -18.60 -16.56 8.05
CA PHE A 104 -18.17 -17.88 7.57
C PHE A 104 -17.17 -17.86 6.40
N ASP A 105 -17.08 -16.78 5.62
CA ASP A 105 -16.16 -16.64 4.48
C ASP A 105 -15.10 -15.57 4.78
N HIS A 106 -14.24 -15.29 3.82
CA HIS A 106 -13.22 -14.26 3.86
C HIS A 106 -13.33 -13.34 2.65
N ALA A 107 -12.71 -12.19 2.71
CA ALA A 107 -12.54 -11.33 1.56
C ALA A 107 -11.09 -11.33 1.08
N THR A 108 -10.89 -11.02 -0.21
CA THR A 108 -9.58 -10.90 -0.81
C THR A 108 -9.42 -9.57 -1.55
N GLN A 109 -8.20 -9.05 -1.53
CA GLN A 109 -7.78 -7.95 -2.39
C GLN A 109 -6.45 -8.28 -3.05
N VAL A 110 -6.41 -8.19 -4.37
CA VAL A 110 -5.17 -8.34 -5.15
C VAL A 110 -4.83 -6.99 -5.76
N VAL A 111 -3.59 -6.56 -5.61
CA VAL A 111 -3.05 -5.35 -6.23
C VAL A 111 -1.87 -5.76 -7.09
N ASN A 112 -1.96 -5.51 -8.40
CA ASN A 112 -0.87 -5.68 -9.33
C ASN A 112 -0.43 -4.29 -9.81
N LEU A 113 0.84 -3.95 -9.59
CA LEU A 113 1.41 -2.67 -9.99
C LEU A 113 2.64 -2.92 -10.88
N THR A 114 2.63 -2.33 -12.07
CA THR A 114 3.78 -2.36 -12.98
C THR A 114 4.35 -0.95 -13.10
N ALA A 115 5.64 -0.82 -12.80
CA ALA A 115 6.41 0.40 -12.96
C ALA A 115 7.39 0.22 -14.12
N GLY A 116 7.07 0.82 -15.28
CA GLY A 116 7.85 0.75 -16.51
C GLY A 116 9.14 1.56 -16.47
N GLN A 117 9.94 1.45 -17.51
CA GLN A 117 11.26 2.07 -17.63
C GLN A 117 11.23 3.57 -17.26
N GLY A 118 12.09 3.99 -16.32
CA GLY A 118 12.25 5.38 -15.90
C GLY A 118 11.00 5.98 -15.24
N SER A 119 10.02 5.16 -14.82
CA SER A 119 8.83 5.65 -14.11
C SER A 119 9.13 5.97 -12.64
N TYR A 120 8.34 6.86 -12.06
CA TYR A 120 8.33 7.22 -10.65
C TYR A 120 6.92 7.00 -10.08
N VAL A 121 6.75 6.00 -9.23
CA VAL A 121 5.43 5.59 -8.74
C VAL A 121 5.40 5.59 -7.22
N GLU A 122 4.43 6.26 -6.67
CA GLU A 122 4.12 6.25 -5.24
C GLU A 122 2.77 5.54 -5.04
N TYR A 123 2.75 4.41 -4.34
CA TYR A 123 1.54 3.71 -3.91
C TYR A 123 1.48 3.74 -2.38
N LEU A 124 0.77 4.72 -1.85
CA LEU A 124 0.72 5.04 -0.41
C LEU A 124 -0.74 5.09 0.08
N PRO A 125 -1.39 3.92 0.23
CA PRO A 125 -2.76 3.85 0.74
C PRO A 125 -2.84 4.24 2.23
N ASP A 126 -4.03 4.64 2.67
CA ASP A 126 -4.34 4.83 4.08
C ASP A 126 -4.42 3.49 4.82
N SER A 127 -4.54 3.57 6.15
CA SER A 127 -4.53 2.40 7.03
C SER A 127 -5.62 1.37 6.70
N LEU A 128 -5.25 0.10 6.79
CA LEU A 128 -6.15 -1.03 6.84
C LEU A 128 -6.64 -1.25 8.27
N ILE A 129 -7.96 -1.25 8.48
CA ILE A 129 -8.58 -1.39 9.80
C ILE A 129 -9.46 -2.65 9.82
N PRO A 130 -8.99 -3.78 10.34
CA PRO A 130 -9.79 -4.99 10.48
C PRO A 130 -10.74 -4.86 11.68
N TYR A 131 -12.04 -5.06 11.46
CA TYR A 131 -13.05 -5.07 12.51
C TYR A 131 -13.10 -6.42 13.22
N ARG A 132 -13.82 -6.50 14.32
CA ARG A 132 -14.10 -7.76 15.01
C ARG A 132 -14.58 -8.82 14.02
N ASP A 133 -14.03 -10.03 14.16
CA ASP A 133 -14.32 -11.20 13.32
C ASP A 133 -14.02 -11.02 11.81
N ALA A 134 -13.28 -9.99 11.39
CA ALA A 134 -12.82 -9.85 10.02
C ALA A 134 -11.89 -11.01 9.62
N ARG A 135 -11.97 -11.42 8.34
CA ARG A 135 -11.13 -12.43 7.71
C ARG A 135 -10.69 -11.90 6.35
N PHE A 136 -9.44 -11.51 6.25
CA PHE A 136 -8.96 -10.80 5.07
C PHE A 136 -7.62 -11.32 4.59
N TYR A 137 -7.53 -11.49 3.28
CA TYR A 137 -6.30 -11.77 2.59
C TYR A 137 -6.02 -10.68 1.55
N GLN A 138 -4.84 -10.09 1.62
CA GLN A 138 -4.33 -9.14 0.65
C GLN A 138 -3.06 -9.69 0.00
N HIS A 139 -2.95 -9.52 -1.31
CA HIS A 139 -1.72 -9.79 -2.04
C HIS A 139 -1.39 -8.57 -2.91
N THR A 140 -0.20 -8.03 -2.73
CA THR A 140 0.34 -6.92 -3.52
C THR A 140 1.56 -7.40 -4.29
N GLN A 141 1.46 -7.42 -5.59
CA GLN A 141 2.56 -7.75 -6.48
C GLN A 141 3.00 -6.50 -7.24
N VAL A 142 4.30 -6.19 -7.15
CA VAL A 142 4.90 -5.02 -7.80
C VAL A 142 5.99 -5.47 -8.75
N THR A 143 5.85 -5.13 -10.02
CA THR A 143 6.89 -5.35 -11.04
C THR A 143 7.58 -4.03 -11.32
N VAL A 144 8.90 -3.97 -11.07
CA VAL A 144 9.68 -2.74 -11.13
C VAL A 144 10.79 -2.87 -12.16
N ASP A 145 10.75 -2.05 -13.23
CA ASP A 145 11.87 -1.94 -14.16
C ASP A 145 13.16 -1.51 -13.43
N PRO A 146 14.37 -2.00 -13.80
CA PRO A 146 15.62 -1.60 -13.16
C PRO A 146 15.87 -0.09 -13.09
N THR A 147 15.29 0.68 -14.00
CA THR A 147 15.43 2.14 -14.07
C THR A 147 14.27 2.90 -13.40
N ALA A 148 13.26 2.18 -12.90
CA ALA A 148 12.10 2.77 -12.25
C ALA A 148 12.31 2.98 -10.74
N THR A 149 11.58 3.94 -10.19
CA THR A 149 11.47 4.17 -8.74
C THR A 149 10.05 3.88 -8.27
N VAL A 150 9.92 3.08 -7.21
CA VAL A 150 8.65 2.80 -6.55
C VAL A 150 8.76 3.06 -5.06
N LEU A 151 7.88 3.90 -4.53
CA LEU A 151 7.62 4.04 -3.11
C LEU A 151 6.31 3.32 -2.78
N LEU A 152 6.37 2.35 -1.88
CA LEU A 152 5.22 1.51 -1.53
C LEU A 152 5.00 1.54 -0.02
N GLY A 153 3.81 1.97 0.43
CA GLY A 153 3.43 2.03 1.83
C GLY A 153 2.32 1.07 2.20
N GLU A 154 2.33 0.58 3.43
CA GLU A 154 1.23 -0.12 4.06
C GLU A 154 1.13 0.28 5.52
N THR A 155 -0.08 0.46 6.02
CA THR A 155 -0.33 0.67 7.46
C THR A 155 -1.46 -0.24 7.90
N ILE A 156 -1.22 -1.02 8.95
CA ILE A 156 -2.19 -1.96 9.54
C ILE A 156 -2.51 -1.51 10.97
N ALA A 157 -3.80 -1.34 11.26
CA ALA A 157 -4.27 -1.08 12.61
C ALA A 157 -4.66 -2.37 13.33
N ALA A 158 -4.50 -2.42 14.64
CA ALA A 158 -4.93 -3.55 15.48
C ALA A 158 -6.45 -3.76 15.52
N GLY A 159 -7.22 -2.83 14.97
CA GLY A 159 -8.68 -2.87 14.90
C GLY A 159 -9.33 -1.50 15.07
N ARG A 160 -10.62 -1.48 15.39
CA ARG A 160 -11.34 -0.24 15.74
C ARG A 160 -11.05 0.19 17.17
N LEU A 161 -9.91 0.81 17.40
CA LEU A 161 -9.44 1.18 18.74
C LEU A 161 -10.47 2.02 19.52
N ALA A 162 -11.11 3.00 18.85
CA ALA A 162 -12.16 3.83 19.44
C ALA A 162 -13.43 3.05 19.87
N ARG A 163 -13.55 1.79 19.47
CA ARG A 163 -14.63 0.87 19.87
C ARG A 163 -14.14 -0.25 20.80
N GLY A 164 -12.90 -0.17 21.28
CA GLY A 164 -12.30 -1.19 22.12
C GLY A 164 -12.00 -2.51 21.38
N GLU A 165 -11.92 -2.48 20.06
CA GLU A 165 -11.58 -3.66 19.26
C GLU A 165 -10.10 -3.66 18.95
N ARG A 166 -9.31 -4.30 19.79
CA ARG A 166 -7.86 -4.53 19.60
C ARG A 166 -7.64 -6.01 19.32
N HIS A 167 -7.09 -6.33 18.16
CA HIS A 167 -6.84 -7.71 17.70
C HIS A 167 -8.08 -8.63 17.81
N ALA A 168 -9.27 -8.07 17.56
CA ALA A 168 -10.53 -8.81 17.64
C ALA A 168 -10.94 -9.46 16.29
N TYR A 169 -10.16 -9.29 15.24
CA TYR A 169 -10.36 -9.97 13.95
C TYR A 169 -9.98 -11.46 14.04
N ARG A 170 -10.42 -12.25 13.05
CA ARG A 170 -10.10 -13.68 12.97
C ARG A 170 -8.77 -13.94 12.30
N LEU A 171 -8.54 -13.29 11.17
CA LEU A 171 -7.30 -13.42 10.40
C LEU A 171 -7.11 -12.18 9.52
N LEU A 172 -5.93 -11.64 9.54
CA LEU A 172 -5.44 -10.71 8.52
C LEU A 172 -4.13 -11.29 7.97
N TYR A 173 -4.09 -11.41 6.65
CA TYR A 173 -2.94 -11.91 5.93
C TYR A 173 -2.61 -10.96 4.80
N SER A 174 -1.42 -10.37 4.82
CA SER A 174 -0.92 -9.46 3.78
C SER A 174 0.40 -9.99 3.24
N ASP A 175 0.42 -10.27 1.95
CA ASP A 175 1.62 -10.64 1.20
C ASP A 175 2.02 -9.50 0.27
N LEU A 176 3.27 -9.12 0.31
CA LEU A 176 3.92 -8.23 -0.64
C LEU A 176 5.02 -8.98 -1.38
N GLU A 177 5.00 -8.90 -2.70
CA GLU A 177 6.11 -9.33 -3.56
C GLU A 177 6.56 -8.19 -4.46
N ILE A 178 7.87 -7.91 -4.48
CA ILE A 178 8.47 -6.95 -5.41
C ILE A 178 9.43 -7.71 -6.33
N ARG A 179 9.25 -7.57 -7.62
CA ARG A 179 9.98 -8.31 -8.67
C ARG A 179 10.50 -7.41 -9.78
N ARG A 180 11.51 -7.87 -10.48
CA ARG A 180 11.91 -7.36 -11.79
C ARG A 180 11.02 -7.94 -12.91
N PRO A 181 10.99 -7.32 -14.11
CA PRO A 181 10.23 -7.85 -15.25
C PRO A 181 10.64 -9.27 -15.69
N ASP A 182 11.88 -9.67 -15.43
CA ASP A 182 12.41 -11.02 -15.71
C ASP A 182 12.02 -12.05 -14.65
N GLY A 183 11.26 -11.63 -13.61
CA GLY A 183 10.83 -12.47 -12.51
C GLY A 183 11.79 -12.51 -11.31
N THR A 184 12.96 -11.85 -11.37
CA THR A 184 13.89 -11.77 -10.25
C THR A 184 13.21 -11.14 -9.04
N LEU A 185 13.21 -11.83 -7.91
CA LEU A 185 12.59 -11.40 -6.68
C LEU A 185 13.51 -10.43 -5.92
N LEU A 186 13.00 -9.23 -5.63
CA LEU A 186 13.72 -8.21 -4.86
C LEU A 186 13.35 -8.23 -3.38
N ALA A 187 12.06 -8.40 -3.09
CA ALA A 187 11.58 -8.44 -1.72
C ALA A 187 10.30 -9.27 -1.60
N VAL A 188 10.15 -9.93 -0.46
CA VAL A 188 8.92 -10.55 0.00
C VAL A 188 8.70 -10.12 1.44
N ASP A 189 7.50 -9.68 1.75
CA ASP A 189 7.07 -9.41 3.11
C ASP A 189 5.72 -10.06 3.35
N THR A 190 5.65 -10.93 4.36
CA THR A 190 4.41 -11.62 4.74
C THR A 190 4.04 -11.23 6.16
N VAL A 191 2.91 -10.56 6.30
CA VAL A 191 2.32 -10.24 7.60
C VAL A 191 1.11 -11.14 7.83
N ARG A 192 1.25 -12.12 8.73
CA ARG A 192 0.16 -12.98 9.16
C ARG A 192 -0.23 -12.64 10.59
N LEU A 193 -1.41 -12.09 10.76
CA LEU A 193 -1.97 -11.73 12.07
C LEU A 193 -3.16 -12.65 12.37
N ASP A 194 -2.94 -13.61 13.25
CA ASP A 194 -3.91 -14.60 13.68
C ASP A 194 -4.02 -14.57 15.20
N PRO A 195 -4.93 -13.77 15.78
CA PRO A 195 -5.07 -13.66 17.24
C PRO A 195 -5.48 -14.96 17.94
N HIS A 196 -5.94 -15.95 17.18
CA HIS A 196 -6.36 -17.27 17.68
C HIS A 196 -5.37 -18.38 17.29
N GLY A 197 -4.29 -18.00 16.60
CA GLY A 197 -3.23 -18.91 16.17
C GLY A 197 -2.23 -19.23 17.28
N PRO A 198 -1.20 -20.02 16.95
CA PRO A 198 -0.24 -20.51 17.93
C PRO A 198 0.75 -19.46 18.48
N GLY A 199 0.81 -18.26 17.87
CA GLY A 199 1.70 -17.18 18.30
C GLY A 199 0.91 -15.91 18.62
N PRO A 200 1.27 -15.19 19.72
CA PRO A 200 0.56 -13.96 20.07
C PRO A 200 0.87 -12.84 19.09
N VAL A 201 -0.16 -12.22 18.53
CA VAL A 201 -0.02 -11.00 17.67
C VAL A 201 0.56 -9.82 18.47
N THR A 202 0.47 -9.85 19.81
CA THR A 202 1.10 -8.93 20.75
C THR A 202 2.52 -9.33 21.12
N GLY A 203 3.10 -10.32 20.45
CA GLY A 203 4.49 -10.69 20.65
C GLY A 203 5.45 -9.58 20.23
N PRO A 204 6.66 -9.51 20.83
CA PRO A 204 7.62 -8.42 20.61
C PRO A 204 8.10 -8.31 19.14
N ALA A 205 8.03 -9.41 18.40
CA ALA A 205 8.39 -9.45 16.97
C ALA A 205 7.24 -9.06 16.02
N VAL A 206 6.03 -8.76 16.52
CA VAL A 206 4.86 -8.39 15.71
C VAL A 206 4.40 -6.99 16.10
N PHE A 207 3.43 -6.86 17.00
CA PHE A 207 2.93 -5.56 17.45
C PHE A 207 3.50 -5.12 18.81
N ALA A 208 4.00 -6.06 19.62
CA ALA A 208 4.28 -5.82 21.03
C ALA A 208 3.08 -5.14 21.73
N ASP A 209 3.30 -4.04 22.42
CA ASP A 209 2.24 -3.24 23.05
C ASP A 209 1.66 -2.15 22.13
N HIS A 210 2.03 -2.14 20.85
CA HIS A 210 1.58 -1.15 19.88
C HIS A 210 0.28 -1.55 19.20
N ASP A 211 -0.42 -0.55 18.63
CA ASP A 211 -1.73 -0.70 18.00
C ASP A 211 -1.69 -0.50 16.47
N LEU A 212 -0.56 -0.04 15.96
CA LEU A 212 -0.35 0.30 14.56
C LEU A 212 1.01 -0.21 14.12
N MET A 213 1.06 -0.75 12.91
CA MET A 213 2.28 -1.12 12.21
C MET A 213 2.24 -0.52 10.81
N ALA A 214 3.29 0.20 10.44
CA ALA A 214 3.45 0.75 9.09
C ALA A 214 4.77 0.29 8.48
N SER A 215 4.75 0.07 7.17
CA SER A 215 5.94 -0.22 6.38
C SER A 215 6.01 0.73 5.20
N LEU A 216 7.23 1.12 4.82
CA LEU A 216 7.51 1.90 3.62
C LEU A 216 8.71 1.30 2.91
N TYR A 217 8.54 0.93 1.66
CA TYR A 217 9.56 0.41 0.76
C TYR A 217 9.91 1.48 -0.26
N ALA A 218 11.18 1.66 -0.51
CA ALA A 218 11.70 2.50 -1.59
C ALA A 218 12.61 1.65 -2.47
N VAL A 219 12.13 1.26 -3.64
CA VAL A 219 12.92 0.58 -4.68
C VAL A 219 13.29 1.62 -5.70
N THR A 220 14.60 1.88 -5.89
CA THR A 220 15.05 3.01 -6.71
C THR A 220 16.49 2.83 -7.19
N PRO A 221 16.80 3.23 -8.42
CA PRO A 221 18.17 3.37 -8.89
C PRO A 221 18.74 4.79 -8.67
N LEU A 222 17.96 5.72 -8.11
CA LEU A 222 18.33 7.14 -8.00
C LEU A 222 19.33 7.43 -6.87
N ALA A 223 19.46 6.51 -5.92
CA ALA A 223 20.43 6.58 -4.83
C ALA A 223 20.84 5.17 -4.40
N PRO A 224 22.06 4.98 -3.86
CA PRO A 224 22.48 3.72 -3.24
C PRO A 224 21.58 3.34 -2.06
N ALA A 225 21.41 2.04 -1.79
CA ALA A 225 20.50 1.54 -0.78
C ALA A 225 20.83 2.03 0.64
N ASP A 226 22.11 2.18 0.97
CA ASP A 226 22.56 2.73 2.25
C ASP A 226 22.10 4.19 2.43
N ARG A 227 22.20 5.02 1.39
CA ARG A 227 21.72 6.42 1.42
C ARG A 227 20.22 6.52 1.58
N VAL A 228 19.47 5.61 0.96
CA VAL A 228 18.01 5.52 1.14
C VAL A 228 17.68 5.11 2.58
N ALA A 229 18.42 4.14 3.12
CA ALA A 229 18.26 3.69 4.51
C ALA A 229 18.59 4.80 5.52
N ASP A 230 19.71 5.53 5.32
CA ASP A 230 20.10 6.67 6.15
C ASP A 230 19.03 7.78 6.13
N THR A 231 18.51 8.10 4.93
CA THR A 231 17.41 9.09 4.77
C THR A 231 16.19 8.71 5.58
N LEU A 232 15.77 7.44 5.54
CA LEU A 232 14.64 6.94 6.32
C LEU A 232 14.93 6.99 7.83
N HIS A 233 16.13 6.59 8.24
CA HIS A 233 16.54 6.62 9.64
C HIS A 233 16.56 8.04 10.21
N GLU A 234 17.18 8.97 9.52
CA GLU A 234 17.27 10.38 9.93
C GLU A 234 15.89 11.05 10.04
N ALA A 235 14.97 10.73 9.11
CA ALA A 235 13.61 11.26 9.13
C ALA A 235 12.78 10.73 10.31
N LEU A 236 13.04 9.50 10.75
CA LEU A 236 12.23 8.84 11.79
C LEU A 236 12.84 8.96 13.19
N ALA A 237 14.15 9.11 13.32
CA ALA A 237 14.83 9.23 14.62
C ALA A 237 14.21 10.30 15.56
N PRO A 238 13.79 11.49 15.07
CA PRO A 238 13.18 12.50 15.94
C PRO A 238 11.75 12.18 16.41
N THR A 239 11.10 11.15 15.83
CA THR A 239 9.67 10.88 16.08
C THR A 239 9.39 10.23 17.43
N GLY A 240 10.39 9.61 18.05
CA GLY A 240 10.25 8.84 19.29
C GLY A 240 9.48 7.51 19.11
N LEU A 241 9.09 7.13 17.91
CA LEU A 241 8.46 5.84 17.63
C LEU A 241 9.51 4.73 17.53
N ALA A 242 9.10 3.50 17.80
CA ALA A 242 9.94 2.33 17.54
C ALA A 242 9.94 2.02 16.04
N PHE A 243 11.12 1.90 15.44
CA PHE A 243 11.26 1.57 14.03
C PHE A 243 12.55 0.80 13.74
N GLY A 244 12.59 0.13 12.61
CA GLY A 244 13.78 -0.51 12.07
C GLY A 244 13.88 -0.25 10.57
N VAL A 245 15.09 0.10 10.11
CA VAL A 245 15.41 0.32 8.70
C VAL A 245 16.40 -0.75 8.24
N SER A 246 16.25 -1.21 7.00
CA SER A 246 17.18 -2.12 6.35
C SER A 246 17.29 -1.83 4.87
N THR A 247 18.45 -2.08 4.29
CA THR A 247 18.63 -2.11 2.84
C THR A 247 17.94 -3.31 2.22
N LEU A 248 17.51 -3.18 0.97
CA LEU A 248 17.03 -4.27 0.13
C LEU A 248 18.20 -4.95 -0.61
N PRO A 249 18.04 -6.21 -1.04
CA PRO A 249 19.05 -6.91 -1.83
C PRO A 249 19.47 -6.17 -3.11
N ASP A 250 20.64 -6.49 -3.62
CA ASP A 250 21.18 -5.99 -4.90
C ASP A 250 21.23 -4.46 -5.00
N ASP A 251 21.45 -3.79 -3.87
CA ASP A 251 21.51 -2.32 -3.78
C ASP A 251 20.26 -1.62 -4.39
N CYS A 252 19.10 -2.32 -4.40
CA CYS A 252 17.91 -1.82 -5.09
C CYS A 252 17.09 -0.82 -4.29
N GLY A 253 17.51 -0.48 -3.07
CA GLY A 253 16.82 0.47 -2.20
C GLY A 253 16.77 0.05 -0.74
N ALA A 254 15.80 0.57 0.01
CA ALA A 254 15.64 0.29 1.44
C ALA A 254 14.17 0.22 1.85
N TRP A 255 13.94 -0.28 3.04
CA TRP A 255 12.61 -0.33 3.63
C TRP A 255 12.68 -0.01 5.13
N VAL A 256 11.55 0.40 5.67
CA VAL A 256 11.38 0.67 7.09
C VAL A 256 10.08 0.08 7.60
N ARG A 257 10.11 -0.40 8.84
CA ARG A 257 8.92 -0.74 9.63
C ARG A 257 8.87 0.12 10.87
N VAL A 258 7.71 0.70 11.12
CA VAL A 258 7.43 1.58 12.26
C VAL A 258 6.25 1.02 13.02
N VAL A 259 6.30 1.01 14.35
CA VAL A 259 5.17 0.66 15.21
C VAL A 259 4.85 1.78 16.18
N GLY A 260 3.57 1.90 16.54
CA GLY A 260 3.10 2.95 17.45
C GLY A 260 1.66 2.73 17.90
N SER A 261 1.18 3.55 18.85
CA SER A 261 -0.18 3.45 19.36
C SER A 261 -0.99 4.74 19.19
N ASP A 262 -0.36 5.81 18.71
CA ASP A 262 -1.04 7.07 18.36
C ASP A 262 -1.14 7.21 16.83
N PRO A 263 -2.36 7.09 16.24
CA PRO A 263 -2.55 7.19 14.79
C PRO A 263 -2.02 8.51 14.19
N PRO A 264 -2.29 9.69 14.77
CA PRO A 264 -1.70 10.94 14.29
C PRO A 264 -0.17 10.96 14.30
N ALA A 265 0.48 10.43 15.35
CA ALA A 265 1.93 10.39 15.43
C ALA A 265 2.52 9.48 14.34
N LEU A 266 1.95 8.29 14.14
CA LEU A 266 2.39 7.38 13.07
C LEU A 266 2.20 8.00 11.69
N THR A 267 1.06 8.65 11.43
CA THR A 267 0.78 9.33 10.16
C THR A 267 1.82 10.43 9.89
N ARG A 268 2.15 11.24 10.91
CA ARG A 268 3.20 12.27 10.77
C ARG A 268 4.57 11.66 10.50
N ALA A 269 4.92 10.57 11.17
CA ALA A 269 6.19 9.86 10.96
C ALA A 269 6.30 9.30 9.52
N MET A 270 5.27 8.63 9.04
CA MET A 270 5.24 8.10 7.68
C MET A 270 5.26 9.21 6.62
N ARG A 271 4.60 10.34 6.90
CA ARG A 271 4.68 11.53 6.04
C ARG A 271 6.10 12.11 6.02
N ALA A 272 6.76 12.20 7.17
CA ALA A 272 8.14 12.69 7.25
C ALA A 272 9.11 11.79 6.48
N ALA A 273 8.95 10.46 6.60
CA ALA A 273 9.74 9.50 5.84
C ALA A 273 9.51 9.64 4.31
N TRP A 274 8.25 9.77 3.88
CA TRP A 274 7.92 10.01 2.47
C TRP A 274 8.48 11.35 1.97
N ASP A 275 8.33 12.42 2.73
CA ASP A 275 8.86 13.75 2.40
C ASP A 275 10.39 13.72 2.23
N ALA A 276 11.09 13.09 3.18
CA ALA A 276 12.54 12.94 3.13
C ALA A 276 13.00 12.15 1.90
N LEU A 277 12.30 11.05 1.55
CA LEU A 277 12.58 10.28 0.33
C LEU A 277 12.38 11.13 -0.92
N ARG A 278 11.30 11.90 -1.01
CA ARG A 278 11.08 12.79 -2.17
C ARG A 278 12.18 13.83 -2.30
N TRP A 279 12.58 14.46 -1.20
CA TRP A 279 13.70 15.40 -1.21
C TRP A 279 15.00 14.76 -1.65
N SER A 280 15.32 13.59 -1.12
CA SER A 280 16.55 12.87 -1.44
C SER A 280 16.59 12.36 -2.88
N LEU A 281 15.47 11.83 -3.40
CA LEU A 281 15.43 11.15 -4.69
C LEU A 281 15.09 12.07 -5.86
N ILE A 282 14.22 13.07 -5.66
CA ILE A 282 13.71 13.91 -6.75
C ILE A 282 13.74 15.41 -6.44
N GLY A 283 14.29 15.83 -5.30
CA GLY A 283 14.52 17.24 -4.96
C GLY A 283 13.28 18.08 -4.68
N VAL A 284 12.14 17.45 -4.33
CA VAL A 284 10.87 18.16 -4.06
C VAL A 284 10.16 17.62 -2.83
N PRO A 285 9.39 18.44 -2.10
CA PRO A 285 8.64 18.00 -0.93
C PRO A 285 7.47 17.08 -1.29
N ALA A 286 6.97 16.36 -0.28
CA ALA A 286 5.70 15.67 -0.37
C ALA A 286 4.53 16.68 -0.40
N PRO A 287 3.59 16.57 -1.35
CA PRO A 287 2.47 17.50 -1.45
C PRO A 287 1.48 17.32 -0.29
N ASP A 288 0.70 18.36 -0.04
CA ASP A 288 -0.50 18.23 0.78
C ASP A 288 -1.60 17.53 -0.02
N LEU A 289 -1.92 16.31 0.38
CA LEU A 289 -2.98 15.50 -0.27
C LEU A 289 -4.39 15.95 0.12
N ARG A 290 -4.53 16.97 0.99
CA ARG A 290 -5.81 17.50 1.47
C ARG A 290 -6.74 16.42 2.04
N LYS A 291 -6.15 15.44 2.71
CA LYS A 291 -6.86 14.46 3.53
C LYS A 291 -7.00 15.03 4.94
N THR A 292 -8.21 15.17 5.42
CA THR A 292 -8.55 15.67 6.76
C THR A 292 -8.92 14.51 7.68
#